data_97a293d549f08f36fb1d96dbcd97440d
#
_entry.id   97a293d549f08f36fb1d96dbcd97440d
#
_cell.length_a   1.000
_cell.length_b   1.000
_cell.length_c   1.000
_cell.angle_alpha   90.00
_cell.angle_beta   90.00
_cell.angle_gamma   90.00
#
_symmetry.space_group_name_H-M   'P 1'
#
loop_
_entity.id
_entity.type
_entity.pdbx_description
1 polymer ?
#
loop_
_entity_poly.entity_id
_entity_poly.type
_entity_poly.pdbx_seq_one_letter_code
_entity_poly.pdbx_strand_id
1 'polypeptide(L)'
;MEYAAEEHSNMFLESRDSEGRPIRWSATHRARQRLRHRGRIIATWREALLASGNNTPGLRVVGAIGPLLDQWVDRGWGGLSFRMTQVMTGHGNFGHFLGRIGREQDSRYHHCSAGDDTAQHTLGECPAWADEREALVRLLGRDLSLPAVITAILEEERSWHAFASFCEKVISQKEAA
;
A
#
# COMPACT_ATOMS: atom_id res chain seq x y z
N MET A 1 9.57 -4.12 13.21
CA MET A 1 9.62 -5.57 12.88
C MET A 1 10.55 -6.40 13.79
N GLU A 2 11.52 -5.79 14.43
CA GLU A 2 12.40 -6.47 15.41
C GLU A 2 11.66 -6.93 16.69
N TYR A 3 10.77 -6.11 17.22
CA TYR A 3 10.00 -6.42 18.45
C TYR A 3 9.22 -7.75 18.36
N ALA A 4 8.57 -8.04 17.22
CA ALA A 4 7.83 -9.29 17.05
C ALA A 4 8.75 -10.52 16.93
N ALA A 5 10.00 -10.34 16.51
CA ALA A 5 10.97 -11.42 16.40
C ALA A 5 11.56 -11.78 17.77
N GLU A 6 11.75 -10.80 18.67
CA GLU A 6 12.25 -11.01 20.02
C GLU A 6 11.22 -11.70 20.93
N GLU A 7 9.96 -11.25 20.91
CA GLU A 7 8.87 -11.94 21.63
C GLU A 7 8.71 -13.39 21.20
N HIS A 8 8.90 -13.66 19.89
CA HIS A 8 8.81 -15.01 19.34
C HIS A 8 9.96 -15.90 19.80
N SER A 9 11.17 -15.35 19.88
CA SER A 9 12.35 -16.06 20.37
C SER A 9 12.19 -16.42 21.84
N ASN A 10 11.69 -15.51 22.65
CA ASN A 10 11.49 -15.69 24.07
C ASN A 10 10.39 -16.71 24.39
N MET A 11 9.27 -16.72 23.64
CA MET A 11 8.17 -17.67 23.87
C MET A 11 8.59 -19.15 23.70
N PHE A 12 9.57 -19.41 22.81
CA PHE A 12 10.10 -20.78 22.64
C PHE A 12 11.19 -21.14 23.66
N LEU A 13 11.90 -20.15 24.19
CA LEU A 13 12.93 -20.37 25.21
C LEU A 13 12.35 -20.68 26.59
N GLU A 14 11.11 -20.24 26.86
CA GLU A 14 10.44 -20.40 28.16
C GLU A 14 9.51 -21.62 28.24
N SER A 15 9.27 -22.32 27.14
CA SER A 15 8.41 -23.52 27.15
C SER A 15 9.09 -24.68 27.88
N ARG A 16 8.53 -25.07 29.01
CA ARG A 16 8.98 -26.22 29.82
C ARG A 16 7.92 -27.30 29.87
N ASP A 17 8.36 -28.55 29.99
CA ASP A 17 7.46 -29.68 30.22
C ASP A 17 6.97 -29.73 31.69
N SER A 18 6.12 -30.71 32.01
CA SER A 18 5.58 -30.92 33.37
C SER A 18 6.66 -31.16 34.43
N GLU A 19 7.88 -31.50 34.03
CA GLU A 19 9.04 -31.75 34.90
C GLU A 19 10.02 -30.55 34.90
N GLY A 20 9.63 -29.41 34.29
CA GLY A 20 10.43 -28.19 34.25
C GLY A 20 11.58 -28.17 33.25
N ARG A 21 11.69 -29.19 32.38
CA ARG A 21 12.75 -29.30 31.37
C ARG A 21 12.41 -28.45 30.12
N PRO A 22 13.37 -27.84 29.47
CA PRO A 22 13.09 -27.03 28.26
C PRO A 22 12.59 -27.94 27.13
N ILE A 23 11.43 -27.58 26.56
CA ILE A 23 10.84 -28.30 25.43
C ILE A 23 11.63 -28.01 24.17
N ARG A 24 12.25 -29.03 23.56
CA ARG A 24 12.90 -28.92 22.26
C ARG A 24 11.90 -29.16 21.13
N TRP A 25 11.35 -28.08 20.63
CA TRP A 25 10.45 -28.11 19.47
C TRP A 25 11.19 -28.51 18.19
N SER A 26 10.59 -29.38 17.37
CA SER A 26 11.12 -29.69 16.04
C SER A 26 11.12 -28.45 15.14
N ALA A 27 11.98 -28.43 14.11
CA ALA A 27 12.01 -27.32 13.12
C ALA A 27 10.64 -27.12 12.47
N THR A 28 9.96 -28.20 12.13
CA THR A 28 8.60 -28.18 11.55
C THR A 28 7.58 -27.56 12.50
N HIS A 29 7.65 -27.90 13.80
CA HIS A 29 6.74 -27.32 14.78
C HIS A 29 6.97 -25.81 14.93
N ARG A 30 8.23 -25.39 15.05
CA ARG A 30 8.58 -23.95 15.10
C ARG A 30 8.09 -23.19 13.87
N ALA A 31 8.29 -23.75 12.67
CA ALA A 31 7.83 -23.15 11.43
C ALA A 31 6.29 -22.97 11.42
N ARG A 32 5.55 -24.00 11.82
CA ARG A 32 4.08 -23.96 11.91
C ARG A 32 3.59 -22.91 12.92
N GLN A 33 4.26 -22.79 14.06
CA GLN A 33 3.90 -21.78 15.06
C GLN A 33 4.19 -20.35 14.56
N ARG A 34 5.32 -20.13 13.87
CA ARG A 34 5.62 -18.83 13.25
C ARG A 34 4.55 -18.42 12.24
N LEU A 35 4.11 -19.32 11.38
CA LEU A 35 3.04 -19.06 10.41
C LEU A 35 1.72 -18.70 11.11
N ARG A 36 1.33 -19.47 12.15
CA ARG A 36 0.12 -19.17 12.92
C ARG A 36 0.18 -17.81 13.62
N HIS A 37 1.34 -17.48 14.21
CA HIS A 37 1.53 -16.19 14.89
C HIS A 37 1.50 -15.04 13.91
N ARG A 38 2.22 -15.16 12.79
CA ARG A 38 2.16 -14.18 11.69
C ARG A 38 0.72 -13.96 11.20
N GLY A 39 -0.02 -15.03 10.97
CA GLY A 39 -1.43 -14.91 10.55
C GLY A 39 -2.30 -14.17 11.56
N ARG A 40 -2.08 -14.40 12.88
CA ARG A 40 -2.79 -13.64 13.92
C ARG A 40 -2.43 -12.14 13.89
N ILE A 41 -1.15 -11.81 13.77
CA ILE A 41 -0.70 -10.41 13.70
C ILE A 41 -1.34 -9.71 12.50
N ILE A 42 -1.32 -10.33 11.32
CA ILE A 42 -1.91 -9.75 10.11
C ILE A 42 -3.43 -9.59 10.26
N ALA A 43 -4.12 -10.57 10.87
CA ALA A 43 -5.55 -10.48 11.16
C ALA A 43 -5.85 -9.30 12.09
N THR A 44 -5.09 -9.15 13.18
CA THR A 44 -5.22 -8.01 14.10
C THR A 44 -4.97 -6.67 13.41
N TRP A 45 -3.97 -6.59 12.55
CA TRP A 45 -3.72 -5.38 11.76
C TRP A 45 -4.87 -5.07 10.80
N ARG A 46 -5.40 -6.10 10.13
CA ARG A 46 -6.55 -5.94 9.24
C ARG A 46 -7.77 -5.40 9.99
N GLU A 47 -8.09 -5.98 11.13
CA GLU A 47 -9.18 -5.54 11.99
C GLU A 47 -8.99 -4.09 12.44
N ALA A 48 -7.80 -3.73 12.91
CA ALA A 48 -7.48 -2.37 13.34
C ALA A 48 -7.58 -1.36 12.18
N LEU A 49 -7.09 -1.70 11.00
CA LEU A 49 -7.17 -0.87 9.80
C LEU A 49 -8.63 -0.67 9.35
N LEU A 50 -9.42 -1.73 9.33
CA LEU A 50 -10.81 -1.68 8.88
C LEU A 50 -11.75 -1.06 9.93
N ALA A 51 -11.41 -1.12 11.21
CA ALA A 51 -12.14 -0.45 12.29
C ALA A 51 -11.92 1.08 12.30
N SER A 52 -10.95 1.59 11.54
CA SER A 52 -10.67 3.01 11.41
C SER A 52 -11.87 3.73 10.81
N GLY A 53 -12.44 4.68 11.54
CA GLY A 53 -13.65 5.40 11.13
C GLY A 53 -13.46 6.28 9.90
N ASN A 54 -14.56 6.73 9.31
CA ASN A 54 -14.62 7.47 8.03
C ASN A 54 -13.80 8.77 7.95
N ASN A 55 -13.24 9.26 9.04
CA ASN A 55 -12.41 10.46 9.11
C ASN A 55 -10.91 10.17 9.30
N THR A 56 -10.49 8.91 9.21
CA THR A 56 -9.08 8.55 9.42
C THR A 56 -8.25 8.91 8.20
N PRO A 57 -7.09 9.60 8.35
CA PRO A 57 -6.17 9.83 7.27
C PRO A 57 -5.74 8.52 6.61
N GLY A 58 -5.66 8.50 5.26
CA GLY A 58 -5.23 7.32 4.54
C GLY A 58 -6.31 6.27 4.23
N LEU A 59 -7.59 6.55 4.51
CA LEU A 59 -8.72 5.64 4.20
C LEU A 59 -8.70 5.08 2.79
N ARG A 60 -8.29 5.87 1.81
CA ARG A 60 -8.17 5.45 0.41
C ARG A 60 -7.23 4.24 0.27
N VAL A 61 -6.07 4.29 0.90
CA VAL A 61 -5.07 3.20 0.90
C VAL A 61 -5.55 2.04 1.75
N VAL A 62 -6.07 2.33 2.93
CA VAL A 62 -6.59 1.30 3.85
C VAL A 62 -7.71 0.50 3.18
N GLY A 63 -8.64 1.16 2.50
CA GLY A 63 -9.71 0.49 1.76
C GLY A 63 -9.21 -0.38 0.61
N ALA A 64 -8.13 0.02 -0.06
CA ALA A 64 -7.55 -0.73 -1.16
C ALA A 64 -6.67 -1.91 -0.71
N ILE A 65 -5.83 -1.72 0.30
CA ILE A 65 -4.86 -2.72 0.77
C ILE A 65 -5.45 -3.64 1.84
N GLY A 66 -6.31 -3.12 2.71
CA GLY A 66 -6.85 -3.86 3.85
C GLY A 66 -7.44 -5.23 3.50
N PRO A 67 -8.28 -5.36 2.46
CA PRO A 67 -8.80 -6.65 2.01
C PRO A 67 -7.71 -7.62 1.54
N LEU A 68 -6.60 -7.09 1.00
CA LEU A 68 -5.50 -7.85 0.40
C LEU A 68 -4.23 -7.83 1.25
N LEU A 69 -4.36 -7.55 2.56
CA LEU A 69 -3.20 -7.29 3.44
C LEU A 69 -2.22 -8.47 3.50
N ASP A 70 -2.70 -9.71 3.48
CA ASP A 70 -1.83 -10.90 3.43
C ASP A 70 -0.96 -10.89 2.17
N GLN A 71 -1.58 -10.71 1.01
CA GLN A 71 -0.88 -10.66 -0.28
C GLN A 71 0.08 -9.46 -0.34
N TRP A 72 -0.34 -8.32 0.20
CA TRP A 72 0.48 -7.12 0.28
C TRP A 72 1.76 -7.33 1.09
N VAL A 73 1.66 -8.01 2.23
CA VAL A 73 2.79 -8.28 3.13
C VAL A 73 3.67 -9.41 2.62
N ASP A 74 3.08 -10.40 1.93
CA ASP A 74 3.78 -11.61 1.48
C ASP A 74 4.36 -11.49 0.05
N ARG A 75 4.09 -10.39 -0.66
CA ARG A 75 4.62 -10.20 -2.02
C ARG A 75 6.15 -10.30 -2.07
N GLY A 76 6.66 -10.99 -3.07
CA GLY A 76 8.10 -11.21 -3.26
C GLY A 76 8.80 -10.09 -4.06
N TRP A 77 8.06 -9.11 -4.56
CA TRP A 77 8.57 -8.04 -5.42
C TRP A 77 8.05 -6.66 -5.03
N GLY A 78 8.69 -5.66 -5.60
CA GLY A 78 8.22 -4.28 -5.55
C GLY A 78 8.52 -3.57 -4.23
N GLY A 79 9.41 -2.58 -4.29
CA GLY A 79 9.56 -1.55 -3.26
C GLY A 79 8.63 -0.37 -3.52
N LEU A 80 8.07 0.25 -2.48
CA LEU A 80 7.34 1.50 -2.61
C LEU A 80 8.32 2.65 -2.79
N SER A 81 8.18 3.41 -3.89
CA SER A 81 8.85 4.69 -4.02
C SER A 81 8.06 5.80 -3.33
N PHE A 82 8.72 6.94 -3.11
CA PHE A 82 8.08 8.13 -2.56
C PHE A 82 6.90 8.58 -3.45
N ARG A 83 7.08 8.59 -4.78
CA ARG A 83 6.06 9.01 -5.74
C ARG A 83 4.89 8.02 -5.84
N MET A 84 5.15 6.72 -5.79
CA MET A 84 4.08 5.73 -5.66
C MET A 84 3.25 5.98 -4.39
N THR A 85 3.90 6.27 -3.28
CA THR A 85 3.22 6.57 -2.02
C THR A 85 2.33 7.82 -2.15
N GLN A 86 2.78 8.86 -2.83
CA GLN A 86 1.95 10.05 -3.10
C GLN A 86 0.67 9.67 -3.87
N VAL A 87 0.80 8.95 -4.99
CA VAL A 87 -0.35 8.54 -5.80
C VAL A 87 -1.31 7.63 -5.02
N MET A 88 -0.79 6.69 -4.24
CA MET A 88 -1.62 5.78 -3.46
C MET A 88 -2.36 6.50 -2.33
N THR A 89 -1.69 7.37 -1.58
CA THR A 89 -2.27 8.06 -0.42
C THR A 89 -3.12 9.27 -0.82
N GLY A 90 -2.87 9.85 -1.99
CA GLY A 90 -3.44 11.14 -2.38
C GLY A 90 -2.81 12.32 -1.64
N HIS A 91 -1.67 12.09 -0.99
CA HIS A 91 -0.86 13.12 -0.36
C HIS A 91 0.33 13.46 -1.26
N GLY A 92 0.81 14.70 -1.22
CA GLY A 92 1.93 15.14 -2.05
C GLY A 92 1.51 16.24 -3.03
N ASN A 93 2.00 16.19 -4.26
CA ASN A 93 1.81 17.25 -5.24
C ASN A 93 0.46 17.17 -5.99
N PHE A 94 -0.62 17.23 -5.20
CA PHE A 94 -2.00 17.30 -5.69
C PHE A 94 -2.67 18.54 -5.10
N GLY A 95 -3.26 19.40 -5.95
CA GLY A 95 -3.89 20.65 -5.54
C GLY A 95 -4.93 20.46 -4.43
N HIS A 96 -5.72 19.39 -4.49
CA HIS A 96 -6.67 19.05 -3.43
C HIS A 96 -5.97 18.84 -2.06
N PHE A 97 -4.83 18.17 -2.02
CA PHE A 97 -4.06 17.97 -0.80
C PHE A 97 -3.35 19.24 -0.36
N LEU A 98 -2.73 19.98 -1.29
CA LEU A 98 -2.00 21.21 -1.02
C LEU A 98 -2.93 22.32 -0.51
N GLY A 99 -4.13 22.43 -1.08
CA GLY A 99 -5.17 23.34 -0.59
C GLY A 99 -5.62 22.98 0.83
N ARG A 100 -5.83 21.67 1.11
CA ARG A 100 -6.22 21.21 2.46
C ARG A 100 -5.19 21.55 3.55
N ILE A 101 -3.90 21.53 3.21
CA ILE A 101 -2.82 21.87 4.16
C ILE A 101 -2.40 23.34 4.10
N GLY A 102 -3.13 24.17 3.33
CA GLY A 102 -2.91 25.61 3.22
C GLY A 102 -1.65 26.02 2.45
N ARG A 103 -1.08 25.12 1.63
CA ARG A 103 0.07 25.43 0.77
C ARG A 103 -0.34 26.03 -0.56
N GLU A 104 -1.55 25.79 -1.02
CA GLU A 104 -2.17 26.41 -2.18
C GLU A 104 -3.51 27.03 -1.81
N GLN A 105 -3.85 28.12 -2.47
CA GLN A 105 -5.15 28.81 -2.27
C GLN A 105 -6.28 28.15 -3.05
N ASP A 106 -5.94 27.33 -4.05
CA ASP A 106 -6.87 26.74 -4.97
C ASP A 106 -6.55 25.25 -5.17
N SER A 107 -7.58 24.41 -5.16
CA SER A 107 -7.46 22.97 -5.45
C SER A 107 -7.41 22.67 -6.95
N ARG A 108 -7.42 23.71 -7.82
CA ARG A 108 -7.48 23.56 -9.26
C ARG A 108 -6.28 22.82 -9.81
N TYR A 109 -6.56 22.09 -10.87
CA TYR A 109 -5.57 21.31 -11.59
C TYR A 109 -4.77 22.21 -12.57
N HIS A 110 -3.45 22.29 -12.41
CA HIS A 110 -2.60 23.13 -13.26
C HIS A 110 -2.36 22.54 -14.66
N HIS A 111 -2.58 21.23 -14.85
CA HIS A 111 -2.29 20.52 -16.09
C HIS A 111 -3.50 20.26 -16.99
N CYS A 112 -4.72 20.42 -16.49
CA CYS A 112 -5.95 20.33 -17.27
C CYS A 112 -7.02 21.26 -16.69
N SER A 113 -8.13 21.43 -17.41
CA SER A 113 -9.26 22.28 -16.99
C SER A 113 -10.22 21.60 -15.99
N ALA A 114 -9.89 20.45 -15.43
CA ALA A 114 -10.71 19.78 -14.42
C ALA A 114 -10.73 20.58 -13.10
N GLY A 115 -11.83 20.45 -12.34
CA GLY A 115 -12.05 21.20 -11.13
C GLY A 115 -11.05 20.87 -10.03
N ASP A 116 -10.92 19.58 -9.67
CA ASP A 116 -10.08 19.14 -8.53
C ASP A 116 -8.89 18.30 -8.96
N ASP A 117 -7.71 18.73 -8.56
CA ASP A 117 -6.47 17.97 -8.74
C ASP A 117 -6.34 16.92 -7.62
N THR A 118 -6.88 15.73 -7.87
CA THR A 118 -6.77 14.59 -6.97
C THR A 118 -5.85 13.50 -7.54
N ALA A 119 -5.34 12.65 -6.67
CA ALA A 119 -4.57 11.49 -7.11
C ALA A 119 -5.40 10.53 -7.98
N GLN A 120 -6.71 10.39 -7.74
CA GLN A 120 -7.57 9.54 -8.55
C GLN A 120 -7.81 10.15 -9.94
N HIS A 121 -8.04 11.45 -10.04
CA HIS A 121 -8.14 12.14 -11.32
C HIS A 121 -6.84 11.99 -12.12
N THR A 122 -5.69 12.23 -11.50
CA THR A 122 -4.37 12.05 -12.12
C THR A 122 -4.20 10.63 -12.65
N LEU A 123 -4.54 9.62 -11.85
CA LEU A 123 -4.37 8.21 -12.20
C LEU A 123 -5.32 7.74 -13.30
N GLY A 124 -6.61 8.05 -13.19
CA GLY A 124 -7.66 7.44 -14.01
C GLY A 124 -8.20 8.32 -15.14
N GLU A 125 -8.17 9.64 -15.01
CA GLU A 125 -9.05 10.50 -15.81
C GLU A 125 -8.32 11.62 -16.55
N CYS A 126 -7.28 12.21 -15.97
CA CYS A 126 -6.65 13.41 -16.48
C CYS A 126 -6.17 13.25 -17.93
N PRO A 127 -6.63 14.10 -18.87
CA PRO A 127 -6.19 14.04 -20.25
C PRO A 127 -4.72 14.40 -20.44
N ALA A 128 -4.13 15.20 -19.55
CA ALA A 128 -2.72 15.56 -19.61
C ALA A 128 -1.78 14.35 -19.47
N TRP A 129 -2.26 13.26 -18.88
CA TRP A 129 -1.50 12.01 -18.66
C TRP A 129 -2.04 10.84 -19.46
N ALA A 130 -2.71 11.10 -20.58
CA ALA A 130 -3.34 10.06 -21.39
C ALA A 130 -2.31 9.07 -21.96
N ASP A 131 -1.18 9.58 -22.45
CA ASP A 131 -0.12 8.76 -23.06
C ASP A 131 0.57 7.88 -22.03
N GLU A 132 0.90 8.44 -20.86
CA GLU A 132 1.50 7.67 -19.75
C GLU A 132 0.52 6.60 -19.24
N ARG A 133 -0.77 6.92 -19.20
CA ARG A 133 -1.83 6.02 -18.77
C ARG A 133 -2.07 4.88 -19.75
N GLU A 134 -1.88 5.09 -21.05
CA GLU A 134 -2.11 4.03 -22.03
C GLU A 134 -1.28 2.78 -21.75
N ALA A 135 -0.01 2.96 -21.37
CA ALA A 135 0.86 1.83 -21.00
C ALA A 135 0.35 1.10 -19.75
N LEU A 136 -0.20 1.86 -18.79
CA LEU A 136 -0.78 1.32 -17.56
C LEU A 136 -2.06 0.53 -17.86
N VAL A 137 -2.97 1.10 -18.65
CA VAL A 137 -4.25 0.47 -19.05
C VAL A 137 -4.03 -0.84 -19.81
N ARG A 138 -3.01 -0.94 -20.64
CA ARG A 138 -2.67 -2.17 -21.38
C ARG A 138 -2.32 -3.34 -20.46
N LEU A 139 -1.75 -3.07 -19.29
CA LEU A 139 -1.34 -4.11 -18.34
C LEU A 139 -2.36 -4.33 -17.22
N LEU A 140 -2.94 -3.27 -16.69
CA LEU A 140 -3.83 -3.33 -15.52
C LEU A 140 -5.32 -3.38 -15.90
N GLY A 141 -5.65 -3.06 -17.16
CA GLY A 141 -7.05 -2.91 -17.57
C GLY A 141 -7.55 -1.47 -17.45
N ARG A 142 -8.81 -1.25 -17.78
CA ARG A 142 -9.41 0.09 -17.84
C ARG A 142 -9.85 0.65 -16.48
N ASP A 143 -10.08 -0.21 -15.51
CA ASP A 143 -10.39 0.23 -14.15
C ASP A 143 -9.10 0.59 -13.43
N LEU A 144 -8.86 1.89 -13.32
CA LEU A 144 -7.74 2.45 -12.57
C LEU A 144 -8.17 3.02 -11.20
N SER A 145 -9.27 2.54 -10.64
CA SER A 145 -9.54 2.74 -9.22
C SER A 145 -8.39 2.17 -8.38
N LEU A 146 -8.07 2.78 -7.24
CA LEU A 146 -6.95 2.30 -6.44
C LEU A 146 -7.09 0.83 -6.02
N PRO A 147 -8.28 0.31 -5.63
CA PRO A 147 -8.45 -1.12 -5.35
C PRO A 147 -8.11 -2.03 -6.54
N ALA A 148 -8.54 -1.67 -7.76
CA ALA A 148 -8.24 -2.43 -8.97
C ALA A 148 -6.73 -2.42 -9.28
N VAL A 149 -6.09 -1.25 -9.17
CA VAL A 149 -4.63 -1.12 -9.32
C VAL A 149 -3.88 -1.98 -8.30
N ILE A 150 -4.27 -1.93 -7.01
CA ILE A 150 -3.63 -2.75 -5.97
C ILE A 150 -3.77 -4.24 -6.28
N THR A 151 -4.93 -4.69 -6.72
CA THR A 151 -5.13 -6.08 -7.13
C THR A 151 -4.17 -6.47 -8.26
N ALA A 152 -4.14 -5.69 -9.34
CA ALA A 152 -3.31 -5.98 -10.51
C ALA A 152 -1.80 -5.98 -10.22
N ILE A 153 -1.32 -5.06 -9.38
CA ILE A 153 0.12 -5.00 -9.02
C ILE A 153 0.54 -6.11 -8.02
N LEU A 154 -0.43 -6.72 -7.34
CA LEU A 154 -0.17 -7.90 -6.49
C LEU A 154 -0.17 -9.19 -7.28
N GLU A 155 -0.89 -9.26 -8.39
CA GLU A 155 -0.96 -10.44 -9.25
C GLU A 155 0.31 -10.62 -10.08
N GLU A 156 0.91 -9.53 -10.58
CA GLU A 156 2.03 -9.59 -11.51
C GLU A 156 3.08 -8.51 -11.27
N GLU A 157 4.34 -8.90 -11.22
CA GLU A 157 5.48 -8.00 -11.05
C GLU A 157 5.56 -6.93 -12.18
N ARG A 158 5.22 -7.29 -13.41
CA ARG A 158 5.20 -6.32 -14.54
C ARG A 158 4.18 -5.22 -14.34
N SER A 159 3.02 -5.52 -13.72
CA SER A 159 2.00 -4.54 -13.36
C SER A 159 2.53 -3.57 -12.28
N TRP A 160 3.29 -4.09 -11.32
CA TRP A 160 3.98 -3.25 -10.33
C TRP A 160 4.94 -2.25 -11.00
N HIS A 161 5.79 -2.74 -11.90
CA HIS A 161 6.74 -1.87 -12.61
C HIS A 161 6.06 -0.84 -13.50
N ALA A 162 4.95 -1.19 -14.15
CA ALA A 162 4.18 -0.24 -14.95
C ALA A 162 3.58 0.86 -14.07
N PHE A 163 2.99 0.50 -12.94
CA PHE A 163 2.45 1.47 -11.99
C PHE A 163 3.54 2.36 -11.39
N ALA A 164 4.68 1.79 -11.00
CA ALA A 164 5.82 2.55 -10.52
C ALA A 164 6.33 3.55 -11.57
N SER A 165 6.49 3.11 -12.82
CA SER A 165 6.93 3.95 -13.92
C SER A 165 5.95 5.10 -14.20
N PHE A 166 4.65 4.84 -14.17
CA PHE A 166 3.62 5.87 -14.29
C PHE A 166 3.75 6.90 -13.16
N CYS A 167 3.83 6.45 -11.91
CA CYS A 167 3.96 7.35 -10.76
C CYS A 167 5.22 8.22 -10.85
N GLU A 168 6.35 7.63 -11.20
CA GLU A 168 7.61 8.37 -11.34
C GLU A 168 7.53 9.45 -12.42
N LYS A 169 7.00 9.10 -13.61
CA LYS A 169 6.88 10.06 -14.71
C LYS A 169 5.93 11.21 -14.38
N VAL A 170 4.73 10.87 -13.94
CA VAL A 170 3.67 11.88 -13.73
C VAL A 170 3.99 12.78 -12.55
N ILE A 171 4.40 12.20 -11.42
CA ILE A 171 4.66 13.02 -10.23
C ILE A 171 5.92 13.88 -10.41
N SER A 172 6.97 13.37 -11.08
CA SER A 172 8.14 14.22 -11.37
C SER A 172 7.79 15.45 -12.23
N GLN A 173 6.87 15.31 -13.18
CA GLN A 173 6.40 16.44 -13.99
C GLN A 173 5.53 17.41 -13.18
N LYS A 174 4.69 16.88 -12.28
CA LYS A 174 3.92 17.72 -11.35
C LYS A 174 4.79 18.46 -10.33
N GLU A 175 5.92 17.89 -9.93
CA GLU A 175 6.89 18.52 -9.02
C GLU A 175 7.70 19.64 -9.73
N ALA A 176 7.79 19.61 -11.06
CA ALA A 176 8.55 20.56 -11.84
C ALA A 176 7.72 21.79 -12.31
N ALA A 177 6.39 21.73 -12.19
CA ALA A 177 5.46 22.77 -12.63
C ALA A 177 5.16 23.76 -11.51
#